data_39d80d8739f2fd3f999f4f5bde4fc300
#
_entry.id   39d80d8739f2fd3f999f4f5bde4fc300
#
_cell.length_a   1.000
_cell.length_b   1.000
_cell.length_c   1.000
_cell.angle_alpha   90.00
_cell.angle_beta   90.00
_cell.angle_gamma   90.00
#
_symmetry.space_group_name_H-M   'P 1'
#
loop_
_entity.id
_entity.type
_entity.pdbx_description
1 polymer ?
#
loop_
_entity_poly.entity_id
_entity_poly.type
_entity_poly.pdbx_seq_one_letter_code
_entity_poly.pdbx_strand_id
1 'polypeptide(L)'
;QNARKSKFEHSRIFRGRSSSISSQLEDLLALYLVKNSSKKYSYFVDQSIKVVGTKNNKYPDIVLFEKEKIFHLIDVKADIGWNRNTMFDFCEEWNQIIETWKLKQFSLKTGETKELISGTFDENLKLHIVIISLKNSGKKILEDKIQIDKKLKNIRLYILSDGVHPNEYKPTNEILKKLDIKNDEFSRLLKNI
;
A
#
# COMPACT_ATOMS: atom_id res chain seq x y z
N GLN A 1 11.45 21.18 8.29
CA GLN A 1 11.28 20.04 9.20
C GLN A 1 9.90 19.37 9.09
N ASN A 2 8.82 20.15 8.85
CA ASN A 2 7.45 19.63 8.83
C ASN A 2 7.06 18.86 7.55
N ALA A 3 7.83 18.95 6.48
CA ALA A 3 7.50 18.30 5.20
C ALA A 3 7.55 16.75 5.22
N ARG A 4 8.17 16.17 6.25
CA ARG A 4 8.29 14.71 6.42
C ARG A 4 7.38 14.13 7.51
N LYS A 5 6.51 14.96 8.10
CA LYS A 5 5.48 14.47 9.01
C LYS A 5 4.29 13.96 8.21
N SER A 6 3.68 12.88 8.66
CA SER A 6 2.37 12.48 8.19
C SER A 6 1.37 13.61 8.43
N LYS A 7 0.45 13.86 7.49
CA LYS A 7 -0.63 14.84 7.66
C LYS A 7 -1.59 14.43 8.78
N PHE A 8 -1.69 13.14 9.05
CA PHE A 8 -2.54 12.56 10.10
C PHE A 8 -1.64 11.99 11.19
N GLU A 9 -1.47 12.73 12.29
CA GLU A 9 -0.59 12.33 13.38
C GLU A 9 -1.10 11.09 14.10
N HIS A 10 -0.25 10.07 14.18
CA HIS A 10 -0.46 8.88 14.99
C HIS A 10 0.90 8.28 15.36
N SER A 11 1.08 7.83 16.60
CA SER A 11 2.36 7.34 17.16
C SER A 11 2.96 6.14 16.40
N ARG A 12 2.19 5.45 15.58
CA ARG A 12 2.61 4.29 14.78
C ARG A 12 2.74 4.58 13.28
N ILE A 13 2.66 5.86 12.83
CA ILE A 13 2.80 6.25 11.42
C ILE A 13 4.08 7.06 11.24
N PHE A 14 5.00 6.55 10.43
CA PHE A 14 6.30 7.15 10.15
C PHE A 14 6.43 7.39 8.65
N ARG A 15 6.67 8.63 8.24
CA ARG A 15 6.74 8.99 6.83
C ARG A 15 8.18 9.24 6.35
N GLY A 16 8.55 8.69 5.18
CA GLY A 16 9.89 8.76 4.60
C GLY A 16 10.15 10.01 3.78
N ARG A 17 9.22 10.39 2.90
CA ARG A 17 9.36 11.50 1.96
C ARG A 17 8.33 12.59 2.19
N SER A 18 8.52 13.74 1.53
CA SER A 18 7.60 14.87 1.60
C SER A 18 6.21 14.51 1.06
N SER A 19 5.17 15.06 1.67
CA SER A 19 3.79 14.86 1.28
C SER A 19 3.50 15.43 -0.12
N SER A 20 2.88 14.64 -0.98
CA SER A 20 2.27 15.05 -2.25
C SER A 20 0.75 14.81 -2.20
N ILE A 21 -0.01 15.15 -3.25
CA ILE A 21 -1.46 14.87 -3.30
C ILE A 21 -1.72 13.36 -3.24
N SER A 22 -0.98 12.55 -3.99
CA SER A 22 -1.09 11.08 -3.95
C SER A 22 -0.73 10.52 -2.58
N SER A 23 0.27 11.11 -1.92
CA SER A 23 0.71 10.66 -0.60
C SER A 23 -0.31 10.91 0.52
N GLN A 24 -1.32 11.77 0.30
CA GLN A 24 -2.43 11.90 1.26
C GLN A 24 -3.29 10.62 1.31
N LEU A 25 -3.42 9.92 0.20
CA LEU A 25 -4.13 8.63 0.15
C LEU A 25 -3.37 7.55 0.91
N GLU A 26 -2.03 7.53 0.82
CA GLU A 26 -1.17 6.63 1.58
C GLU A 26 -1.32 6.89 3.09
N ASP A 27 -1.24 8.17 3.51
CA ASP A 27 -1.42 8.56 4.91
C ASP A 27 -2.82 8.22 5.44
N LEU A 28 -3.88 8.46 4.65
CA LEU A 28 -5.27 8.13 5.01
C LEU A 28 -5.47 6.63 5.15
N LEU A 29 -4.91 5.84 4.23
CA LEU A 29 -4.99 4.39 4.31
C LEU A 29 -4.23 3.87 5.53
N ALA A 30 -3.01 4.36 5.80
CA ALA A 30 -2.26 4.00 6.99
C ALA A 30 -3.04 4.32 8.27
N LEU A 31 -3.66 5.51 8.36
CA LEU A 31 -4.49 5.90 9.49
C LEU A 31 -5.72 4.99 9.65
N TYR A 32 -6.39 4.65 8.54
CA TYR A 32 -7.51 3.72 8.55
C TYR A 32 -7.09 2.34 9.11
N LEU A 33 -5.97 1.79 8.62
CA LEU A 33 -5.46 0.50 9.06
C LEU A 33 -5.06 0.52 10.54
N VAL A 34 -4.37 1.56 11.00
CA VAL A 34 -4.00 1.73 12.42
C VAL A 34 -5.23 1.72 13.33
N LYS A 35 -6.32 2.35 12.91
CA LYS A 35 -7.54 2.47 13.72
C LYS A 35 -8.41 1.22 13.72
N ASN A 36 -8.37 0.43 12.65
CA ASN A 36 -9.32 -0.68 12.44
C ASN A 36 -8.67 -2.07 12.51
N SER A 37 -7.34 -2.18 12.38
CA SER A 37 -6.64 -3.46 12.54
C SER A 37 -6.52 -3.83 14.02
N SER A 38 -6.73 -5.11 14.32
CA SER A 38 -6.45 -5.69 15.65
C SER A 38 -4.95 -5.89 15.92
N LYS A 39 -4.11 -5.83 14.87
CA LYS A 39 -2.66 -5.98 14.97
C LYS A 39 -1.98 -4.67 15.41
N LYS A 40 -0.85 -4.80 16.09
CA LYS A 40 -0.09 -3.66 16.62
C LYS A 40 1.10 -3.27 15.74
N TYR A 41 0.93 -3.34 14.41
CA TYR A 41 1.99 -2.94 13.50
C TYR A 41 2.38 -1.46 13.65
N SER A 42 3.66 -1.17 13.43
CA SER A 42 4.13 0.15 13.03
C SER A 42 4.01 0.29 11.51
N TYR A 43 3.58 1.46 11.06
CA TYR A 43 3.32 1.75 9.65
C TYR A 43 4.33 2.78 9.15
N PHE A 44 5.24 2.35 8.29
CA PHE A 44 6.20 3.22 7.65
C PHE A 44 5.70 3.62 6.26
N VAL A 45 5.36 4.88 6.08
CA VAL A 45 4.80 5.42 4.85
C VAL A 45 5.92 6.00 3.99
N ASP A 46 5.98 5.59 2.71
CA ASP A 46 6.92 6.10 1.71
C ASP A 46 8.40 6.01 2.17
N GLN A 47 8.77 4.88 2.77
CA GLN A 47 10.11 4.63 3.28
C GLN A 47 10.95 3.81 2.29
N SER A 48 12.20 4.22 2.14
CA SER A 48 13.19 3.44 1.42
C SER A 48 13.57 2.19 2.20
N ILE A 49 13.46 1.03 1.57
CA ILE A 49 13.94 -0.24 2.10
C ILE A 49 15.15 -0.70 1.28
N LYS A 50 16.24 -1.01 1.96
CA LYS A 50 17.40 -1.68 1.39
C LYS A 50 17.34 -3.16 1.78
N VAL A 51 17.25 -4.04 0.80
CA VAL A 51 17.25 -5.49 1.01
C VAL A 51 18.68 -5.99 0.85
N VAL A 52 19.17 -6.76 1.83
CA VAL A 52 20.53 -7.31 1.78
C VAL A 52 20.71 -8.21 0.55
N GLY A 53 21.79 -7.98 -0.19
CA GLY A 53 22.07 -8.67 -1.44
C GLY A 53 21.43 -8.08 -2.68
N THR A 54 20.72 -6.92 -2.56
CA THR A 54 20.21 -6.19 -3.73
C THR A 54 20.97 -4.88 -3.94
N LYS A 55 21.04 -4.45 -5.21
CA LYS A 55 21.76 -3.19 -5.57
C LYS A 55 20.90 -1.95 -5.29
N ASN A 56 19.59 -2.05 -5.50
CA ASN A 56 18.69 -0.91 -5.48
C ASN A 56 17.76 -0.94 -4.27
N ASN A 57 17.48 0.23 -3.72
CA ASN A 57 16.41 0.40 -2.74
C ASN A 57 15.05 0.25 -3.41
N LYS A 58 14.06 -0.20 -2.64
CA LYS A 58 12.65 -0.21 -3.04
C LYS A 58 11.86 0.74 -2.13
N TYR A 59 10.76 1.26 -2.66
CA TYR A 59 9.94 2.28 -2.01
C TYR A 59 8.46 1.85 -2.02
N PRO A 60 8.08 0.84 -1.21
CA PRO A 60 6.65 0.54 -1.03
C PRO A 60 5.96 1.74 -0.36
N ASP A 61 4.70 1.97 -0.70
CA ASP A 61 3.96 3.10 -0.16
C ASP A 61 3.73 2.96 1.34
N ILE A 62 3.41 1.74 1.83
CA ILE A 62 3.29 1.48 3.27
C ILE A 62 3.95 0.13 3.61
N VAL A 63 4.70 0.11 4.71
CA VAL A 63 5.35 -1.08 5.27
C VAL A 63 4.75 -1.37 6.66
N LEU A 64 4.30 -2.58 6.88
CA LEU A 64 3.79 -3.05 8.17
C LEU A 64 4.87 -3.84 8.90
N PHE A 65 5.29 -3.32 10.03
CA PHE A 65 6.44 -3.81 10.81
C PHE A 65 6.05 -4.08 12.27
N GLU A 66 6.49 -5.21 12.79
CA GLU A 66 6.39 -5.56 14.20
C GLU A 66 7.54 -6.51 14.60
N LYS A 67 8.12 -6.31 15.78
CA LYS A 67 9.13 -7.23 16.37
C LYS A 67 10.28 -7.58 15.39
N GLU A 68 10.88 -6.56 14.80
CA GLU A 68 12.00 -6.67 13.84
C GLU A 68 11.66 -7.43 12.54
N LYS A 69 10.37 -7.58 12.23
CA LYS A 69 9.91 -8.22 10.99
C LYS A 69 8.99 -7.32 10.17
N ILE A 70 9.15 -7.37 8.85
CA ILE A 70 8.18 -6.84 7.89
C ILE A 70 7.26 -7.98 7.47
N PHE A 71 5.95 -7.83 7.74
CA PHE A 71 4.91 -8.80 7.41
C PHE A 71 4.19 -8.48 6.11
N HIS A 72 3.93 -7.19 5.88
CA HIS A 72 3.16 -6.75 4.73
C HIS A 72 3.75 -5.50 4.12
N LEU A 73 3.65 -5.41 2.80
CA LEU A 73 3.89 -4.22 2.01
C LEU A 73 2.57 -3.80 1.36
N ILE A 74 2.35 -2.52 1.19
CA ILE A 74 1.18 -1.99 0.49
C ILE A 74 1.64 -1.03 -0.59
N ASP A 75 1.06 -1.14 -1.78
CA ASP A 75 1.17 -0.21 -2.89
C ASP A 75 -0.21 0.42 -3.11
N VAL A 76 -0.31 1.73 -3.02
CA VAL A 76 -1.56 2.50 -3.09
C VAL A 76 -1.66 3.17 -4.46
N LYS A 77 -2.70 2.85 -5.19
CA LYS A 77 -3.02 3.46 -6.48
C LYS A 77 -4.27 4.31 -6.35
N ALA A 78 -4.19 5.61 -6.66
CA ALA A 78 -5.37 6.47 -6.74
C ALA A 78 -6.38 5.90 -7.75
N ASP A 79 -5.87 5.53 -8.92
CA ASP A 79 -6.46 4.71 -9.98
C ASP A 79 -5.35 3.97 -10.74
N ILE A 80 -5.69 3.23 -11.78
CA ILE A 80 -4.71 2.51 -12.60
C ILE A 80 -4.71 2.96 -14.07
N GLY A 81 -5.13 4.21 -14.33
CA GLY A 81 -5.27 4.72 -15.70
C GLY A 81 -4.08 4.43 -16.62
N TRP A 82 -2.85 4.52 -16.11
CA TRP A 82 -1.62 4.21 -16.84
C TRP A 82 -1.32 2.70 -16.92
N ASN A 83 -1.74 1.89 -15.92
CA ASN A 83 -1.42 0.46 -15.81
C ASN A 83 -2.62 -0.44 -16.14
N ARG A 84 -3.70 0.11 -16.73
CA ARG A 84 -4.95 -0.63 -16.95
C ARG A 84 -4.82 -1.92 -17.76
N ASN A 85 -3.77 -2.04 -18.57
CA ASN A 85 -3.54 -3.22 -19.41
C ASN A 85 -2.39 -4.10 -18.92
N THR A 86 -1.60 -3.66 -17.94
CA THR A 86 -0.37 -4.30 -17.45
C THR A 86 -0.39 -4.62 -15.97
N MET A 87 -1.55 -4.53 -15.32
CA MET A 87 -1.65 -4.74 -13.87
C MET A 87 -1.29 -6.18 -13.47
N PHE A 88 -1.71 -7.17 -14.25
CA PHE A 88 -1.34 -8.55 -13.97
C PHE A 88 0.17 -8.76 -14.04
N ASP A 89 0.83 -8.26 -15.10
CA ASP A 89 2.29 -8.39 -15.28
C ASP A 89 3.05 -7.70 -14.15
N PHE A 90 2.60 -6.51 -13.75
CA PHE A 90 3.13 -5.79 -12.59
C PHE A 90 3.02 -6.62 -11.29
N CYS A 91 1.88 -7.22 -11.06
CA CYS A 91 1.67 -8.08 -9.90
C CYS A 91 2.50 -9.37 -9.95
N GLU A 92 2.69 -9.94 -11.15
CA GLU A 92 3.52 -11.14 -11.35
C GLU A 92 4.99 -10.84 -11.05
N GLU A 93 5.54 -9.72 -11.56
CA GLU A 93 6.89 -9.26 -11.23
C GLU A 93 7.07 -9.10 -9.71
N TRP A 94 6.13 -8.42 -9.05
CA TRP A 94 6.18 -8.25 -7.61
C TRP A 94 6.04 -9.57 -6.85
N ASN A 95 5.25 -10.51 -7.33
CA ASN A 95 5.13 -11.83 -6.71
C ASN A 95 6.48 -12.58 -6.68
N GLN A 96 7.26 -12.46 -7.76
CA GLN A 96 8.62 -13.01 -7.82
C GLN A 96 9.56 -12.26 -6.87
N ILE A 97 9.51 -10.94 -6.82
CA ILE A 97 10.32 -10.13 -5.91
C ILE A 97 10.02 -10.52 -4.45
N ILE A 98 8.76 -10.57 -4.05
CA ILE A 98 8.34 -10.95 -2.69
C ILE A 98 8.88 -12.33 -2.33
N GLU A 99 8.80 -13.31 -3.24
CA GLU A 99 9.33 -14.65 -2.98
C GLU A 99 10.83 -14.65 -2.70
N THR A 100 11.58 -13.78 -3.39
CA THR A 100 13.03 -13.65 -3.16
C THR A 100 13.37 -12.89 -1.88
N TRP A 101 12.44 -12.10 -1.32
CA TRP A 101 12.69 -11.28 -0.12
C TRP A 101 12.39 -12.01 1.18
N LYS A 102 11.53 -13.01 1.16
CA LYS A 102 11.20 -13.81 2.34
C LYS A 102 12.45 -14.23 3.09
N LEU A 103 12.42 -14.07 4.42
CA LEU A 103 13.53 -14.38 5.34
C LEU A 103 14.84 -13.58 5.12
N LYS A 104 14.92 -12.73 4.08
CA LYS A 104 16.10 -11.87 3.91
C LYS A 104 16.09 -10.74 4.93
N GLN A 105 17.30 -10.26 5.22
CA GLN A 105 17.51 -9.07 6.04
C GLN A 105 17.22 -7.80 5.24
N PHE A 106 16.72 -6.80 5.93
CA PHE A 106 16.53 -5.45 5.39
C PHE A 106 17.08 -4.40 6.34
N SER A 107 17.28 -3.20 5.82
CA SER A 107 17.42 -1.98 6.59
C SER A 107 16.59 -0.86 5.99
N LEU A 108 16.04 0.00 6.83
CA LEU A 108 15.39 1.24 6.44
C LEU A 108 15.86 2.36 7.36
N LYS A 109 15.88 3.58 6.81
CA LYS A 109 16.23 4.77 7.57
C LYS A 109 15.01 5.68 7.65
N THR A 110 14.53 5.94 8.86
CA THR A 110 13.35 6.79 9.07
C THR A 110 13.55 8.18 8.49
N GLY A 111 12.49 8.74 7.90
CA GLY A 111 12.55 10.04 7.24
C GLY A 111 12.80 11.20 8.22
N GLU A 112 12.18 11.15 9.39
CA GLU A 112 12.20 12.22 10.40
C GLU A 112 13.42 12.12 11.31
N THR A 113 13.56 11.02 12.03
CA THR A 113 14.60 10.85 13.08
C THR A 113 15.94 10.39 12.53
N LYS A 114 15.99 9.92 11.27
CA LYS A 114 17.18 9.29 10.68
C LYS A 114 17.63 8.01 11.39
N GLU A 115 16.79 7.45 12.21
CA GLU A 115 17.04 6.18 12.89
C GLU A 115 17.15 5.05 11.88
N LEU A 116 18.13 4.17 12.08
CA LEU A 116 18.32 2.96 11.28
C LEU A 116 17.54 1.82 11.94
N ILE A 117 16.58 1.28 11.23
CA ILE A 117 15.82 0.10 11.63
C ILE A 117 16.25 -1.05 10.72
N SER A 118 16.54 -2.18 11.31
CA SER A 118 16.89 -3.41 10.58
C SER A 118 16.10 -4.59 11.12
N GLY A 119 16.03 -5.65 10.32
CA GLY A 119 15.30 -6.86 10.68
C GLY A 119 15.23 -7.81 9.51
N THR A 120 14.21 -8.68 9.49
CA THR A 120 13.98 -9.67 8.46
C THR A 120 12.57 -9.55 7.87
N PHE A 121 12.41 -9.95 6.62
CA PHE A 121 11.07 -10.15 6.07
C PHE A 121 10.48 -11.46 6.61
N ASP A 122 9.18 -11.44 6.92
CA ASP A 122 8.49 -12.66 7.35
C ASP A 122 8.39 -13.69 6.21
N GLU A 123 8.33 -14.96 6.54
CA GLU A 123 8.17 -16.05 5.57
C GLU A 123 6.85 -16.00 4.81
N ASN A 124 5.82 -15.38 5.41
CA ASN A 124 4.51 -15.14 4.81
C ASN A 124 4.36 -13.73 4.24
N LEU A 125 5.49 -13.03 3.97
CA LEU A 125 5.48 -11.69 3.40
C LEU A 125 4.52 -11.59 2.22
N LYS A 126 3.67 -10.55 2.22
CA LYS A 126 2.72 -10.25 1.14
C LYS A 126 2.79 -8.80 0.71
N LEU A 127 2.46 -8.58 -0.56
CA LEU A 127 2.19 -7.24 -1.09
C LEU A 127 0.69 -7.09 -1.34
N HIS A 128 0.12 -6.01 -0.85
CA HIS A 128 -1.27 -5.62 -1.04
C HIS A 128 -1.32 -4.43 -2.00
N ILE A 129 -1.92 -4.62 -3.18
CA ILE A 129 -2.18 -3.53 -4.13
C ILE A 129 -3.56 -2.98 -3.79
N VAL A 130 -3.61 -1.72 -3.39
CA VAL A 130 -4.85 -1.06 -2.97
C VAL A 130 -5.20 0.05 -3.97
N ILE A 131 -6.22 -0.20 -4.78
CA ILE A 131 -6.79 0.77 -5.73
C ILE A 131 -7.90 1.53 -5.01
N ILE A 132 -7.73 2.84 -4.88
CA ILE A 132 -8.70 3.69 -4.17
C ILE A 132 -9.99 3.80 -4.96
N SER A 133 -9.90 4.02 -6.29
CA SER A 133 -11.10 4.11 -7.14
C SER A 133 -10.96 3.32 -8.43
N LEU A 134 -12.03 2.59 -8.78
CA LEU A 134 -12.15 1.91 -10.07
C LEU A 134 -12.35 2.89 -11.23
N LYS A 135 -12.75 4.13 -10.95
CA LYS A 135 -12.94 5.18 -11.96
C LYS A 135 -11.66 5.33 -12.78
N ASN A 136 -11.77 5.29 -14.10
CA ASN A 136 -10.67 5.29 -15.08
C ASN A 136 -9.82 4.00 -15.17
N SER A 137 -10.13 2.96 -14.39
CA SER A 137 -9.31 1.73 -14.36
C SER A 137 -9.60 0.75 -15.52
N GLY A 138 -10.72 0.95 -16.25
CA GLY A 138 -11.16 0.03 -17.30
C GLY A 138 -11.76 -1.27 -16.74
N LYS A 139 -12.30 -2.11 -17.63
CA LYS A 139 -12.99 -3.36 -17.22
C LYS A 139 -12.02 -4.51 -16.93
N LYS A 140 -10.86 -4.53 -17.59
CA LYS A 140 -9.85 -5.61 -17.48
C LYS A 140 -9.38 -5.85 -16.05
N ILE A 141 -9.34 -4.82 -15.20
CA ILE A 141 -8.89 -4.93 -13.81
C ILE A 141 -9.70 -5.93 -12.99
N LEU A 142 -10.98 -6.12 -13.28
CA LEU A 142 -11.83 -7.08 -12.58
C LEU A 142 -11.41 -8.53 -12.92
N GLU A 143 -11.05 -8.77 -14.18
CA GLU A 143 -10.53 -10.05 -14.63
C GLU A 143 -9.11 -10.29 -14.07
N ASP A 144 -8.25 -9.27 -14.14
CA ASP A 144 -6.90 -9.32 -13.56
C ASP A 144 -6.95 -9.63 -12.07
N LYS A 145 -7.89 -9.02 -11.30
CA LYS A 145 -8.07 -9.28 -9.87
C LYS A 145 -8.37 -10.75 -9.60
N ILE A 146 -9.27 -11.36 -10.37
CA ILE A 146 -9.62 -12.79 -10.24
C ILE A 146 -8.38 -13.66 -10.52
N GLN A 147 -7.62 -13.32 -11.56
CA GLN A 147 -6.42 -14.08 -11.91
C GLN A 147 -5.30 -13.91 -10.88
N ILE A 148 -5.10 -12.70 -10.35
CA ILE A 148 -4.13 -12.39 -9.30
C ILE A 148 -4.44 -13.22 -8.06
N ASP A 149 -5.68 -13.14 -7.55
CA ASP A 149 -6.10 -13.88 -6.35
C ASP A 149 -5.97 -15.40 -6.52
N LYS A 150 -6.13 -15.93 -7.74
CA LYS A 150 -6.02 -17.36 -8.06
C LYS A 150 -4.58 -17.84 -8.26
N LYS A 151 -3.73 -17.05 -8.91
CA LYS A 151 -2.41 -17.50 -9.38
C LYS A 151 -1.24 -16.99 -8.53
N LEU A 152 -1.38 -15.81 -7.89
CA LEU A 152 -0.27 -15.14 -7.22
C LEU A 152 -0.41 -15.25 -5.70
N LYS A 153 0.33 -16.17 -5.09
CA LYS A 153 0.20 -16.48 -3.66
C LYS A 153 0.59 -15.33 -2.73
N ASN A 154 1.52 -14.45 -3.17
CA ASN A 154 2.07 -13.37 -2.35
C ASN A 154 1.44 -12.01 -2.61
N ILE A 155 0.54 -11.90 -3.59
CA ILE A 155 -0.11 -10.65 -3.98
C ILE A 155 -1.60 -10.72 -3.66
N ARG A 156 -2.16 -9.59 -3.22
CA ARG A 156 -3.60 -9.38 -3.07
C ARG A 156 -3.97 -8.02 -3.65
N LEU A 157 -5.04 -7.97 -4.44
CA LEU A 157 -5.52 -6.74 -5.04
C LEU A 157 -6.89 -6.38 -4.48
N TYR A 158 -7.04 -5.11 -4.08
CA TYR A 158 -8.26 -4.54 -3.49
C TYR A 158 -8.70 -3.33 -4.30
N ILE A 159 -10.02 -3.16 -4.43
CA ILE A 159 -10.63 -1.99 -5.07
C ILE A 159 -11.59 -1.39 -4.06
N LEU A 160 -11.27 -0.24 -3.49
CA LEU A 160 -11.97 0.30 -2.34
C LEU A 160 -13.22 1.10 -2.68
N SER A 161 -13.28 1.69 -3.88
CA SER A 161 -14.45 2.45 -4.32
C SER A 161 -14.59 2.50 -5.84
N ASP A 162 -15.75 3.02 -6.30
CA ASP A 162 -16.03 3.36 -7.69
C ASP A 162 -16.86 4.66 -7.79
N GLY A 163 -17.13 5.10 -9.00
CA GLY A 163 -18.02 6.21 -9.33
C GLY A 163 -17.40 7.60 -9.26
N VAL A 164 -16.45 7.83 -8.34
CA VAL A 164 -15.78 9.13 -8.16
C VAL A 164 -14.27 8.97 -8.22
N HIS A 165 -13.59 9.88 -8.91
CA HIS A 165 -12.12 9.89 -8.96
C HIS A 165 -11.53 10.59 -7.73
N PRO A 166 -10.44 10.10 -7.11
CA PRO A 166 -9.81 10.72 -5.93
C PRO A 166 -9.33 12.16 -6.15
N ASN A 167 -9.08 12.56 -7.40
CA ASN A 167 -8.65 13.91 -7.75
C ASN A 167 -9.82 14.89 -7.95
N GLU A 168 -11.04 14.54 -7.51
CA GLU A 168 -12.16 15.48 -7.54
C GLU A 168 -11.99 16.56 -6.46
N TYR A 169 -11.55 17.73 -6.86
CA TYR A 169 -11.17 18.83 -5.94
C TYR A 169 -12.35 19.61 -5.38
N LYS A 170 -13.51 19.55 -6.03
CA LYS A 170 -14.74 20.27 -5.61
C LYS A 170 -15.92 19.32 -5.62
N PRO A 171 -15.92 18.31 -4.73
CA PRO A 171 -17.01 17.36 -4.71
C PRO A 171 -18.30 18.07 -4.28
N THR A 172 -19.32 18.01 -5.13
CA THR A 172 -20.68 18.40 -4.78
C THR A 172 -21.42 17.22 -4.14
N ASN A 173 -22.53 17.50 -3.46
CA ASN A 173 -23.37 16.42 -2.93
C ASN A 173 -23.86 15.44 -4.03
N GLU A 174 -24.04 15.94 -5.26
CA GLU A 174 -24.41 15.10 -6.41
C GLU A 174 -23.28 14.18 -6.85
N ILE A 175 -22.03 14.66 -6.82
CA ILE A 175 -20.84 13.84 -7.11
C ILE A 175 -20.66 12.80 -6.00
N LEU A 176 -20.76 13.19 -4.73
CA LEU A 176 -20.63 12.28 -3.60
C LEU A 176 -21.69 11.17 -3.59
N LYS A 177 -22.92 11.45 -4.07
CA LYS A 177 -23.94 10.41 -4.23
C LYS A 177 -23.58 9.32 -5.24
N LYS A 178 -22.61 9.57 -6.14
CA LYS A 178 -22.10 8.58 -7.10
C LYS A 178 -20.97 7.73 -6.52
N LEU A 179 -20.47 8.06 -5.34
CA LEU A 179 -19.39 7.30 -4.69
C LEU A 179 -19.95 5.96 -4.18
N ASP A 180 -19.43 4.89 -4.72
CA ASP A 180 -19.74 3.52 -4.33
C ASP A 180 -18.56 2.95 -3.54
N ILE A 181 -18.73 2.86 -2.22
CA ILE A 181 -17.71 2.34 -1.29
C ILE A 181 -17.86 0.82 -1.18
N LYS A 182 -16.78 0.08 -1.42
CA LYS A 182 -16.75 -1.38 -1.36
C LYS A 182 -16.37 -1.85 0.05
N ASN A 183 -17.32 -1.85 0.98
CA ASN A 183 -17.08 -2.22 2.39
C ASN A 183 -16.55 -3.65 2.57
N ASP A 184 -16.92 -4.57 1.68
CA ASP A 184 -16.40 -5.92 1.63
C ASP A 184 -14.89 -5.96 1.32
N GLU A 185 -14.41 -5.10 0.42
CA GLU A 185 -12.98 -4.98 0.10
C GLU A 185 -12.18 -4.38 1.26
N PHE A 186 -12.73 -3.40 1.97
CA PHE A 186 -12.13 -2.90 3.21
C PHE A 186 -12.02 -3.99 4.28
N SER A 187 -13.10 -4.75 4.47
CA SER A 187 -13.13 -5.87 5.41
C SER A 187 -12.13 -6.98 5.02
N ARG A 188 -12.03 -7.26 3.72
CA ARG A 188 -11.09 -8.25 3.17
C ARG A 188 -9.63 -7.78 3.36
N LEU A 189 -9.34 -6.50 3.17
CA LEU A 189 -8.01 -5.92 3.43
C LEU A 189 -7.63 -6.10 4.90
N LEU A 190 -8.49 -5.67 5.83
CA LEU A 190 -8.24 -5.79 7.28
C LEU A 190 -8.05 -7.24 7.74
N LYS A 191 -8.74 -8.19 7.13
CA LYS A 191 -8.61 -9.62 7.45
C LYS A 191 -7.29 -10.22 6.97
N ASN A 192 -6.69 -9.64 5.92
CA ASN A 192 -5.48 -10.18 5.29
C ASN A 192 -4.16 -9.53 5.79
N ILE A 193 -4.25 -8.52 6.65
CA ILE A 193 -3.09 -7.86 7.28
C ILE A 193 -2.94 -8.21 8.77
#